data_bb5268602dfcd09bd68c38c5d599112c
#
_entry.id   bb5268602dfcd09bd68c38c5d599112c
#
_cell.length_a   1.000
_cell.length_b   1.000
_cell.length_c   1.000
_cell.angle_alpha   90.00
_cell.angle_beta   90.00
_cell.angle_gamma   90.00
#
_symmetry.space_group_name_H-M   'P 1'
#
loop_
_entity.id
_entity.type
_entity.pdbx_description
1 polymer ?
#
loop_
_entity_poly.entity_id
_entity_poly.type
_entity_poly.pdbx_seq_one_letter_code
_entity_poly.pdbx_strand_id
1 'polypeptide(L)'
;KFYKRFIIKNADWSSTETTLEPGQKKSDFDKDPVLDRMEIQLKKSGIDTEFTKNIDLSWATDNASHLVKYYTNREYILLFPFCSPKLIKKKWPHYKELIQKLKQEFRNKYSILLAPGPNEIEEANQLNAKVILENNQPVNIKTLISLIDGAKFIIANDTGPAHIASHLDKKGLALFGSHTSAKKVSIENFNFKAISVKD
;
A
#
# COMPACT_ATOMS: atom_id res chain seq x y z
N LYS A 1 14.46 2.10 -23.57
CA LYS A 1 14.99 2.25 -24.96
C LYS A 1 15.07 0.91 -25.72
N PHE A 2 15.51 -0.22 -25.08
CA PHE A 2 15.62 -1.53 -25.73
C PHE A 2 14.27 -2.04 -26.26
N TYR A 3 13.25 -2.11 -25.43
CA TYR A 3 11.91 -2.59 -25.82
C TYR A 3 11.32 -1.79 -26.97
N LYS A 4 11.40 -0.44 -26.92
CA LYS A 4 10.92 0.44 -27.98
C LYS A 4 11.61 0.14 -29.32
N ARG A 5 12.92 -0.10 -29.28
CA ARG A 5 13.71 -0.26 -30.50
C ARG A 5 13.65 -1.67 -31.10
N PHE A 6 13.57 -2.70 -30.27
CA PHE A 6 13.78 -4.08 -30.72
C PHE A 6 12.55 -4.99 -30.57
N ILE A 7 11.64 -4.69 -29.66
CA ILE A 7 10.53 -5.60 -29.34
C ILE A 7 9.20 -5.03 -29.82
N ILE A 8 8.85 -3.78 -29.46
CA ILE A 8 7.56 -3.18 -29.82
C ILE A 8 7.82 -1.94 -30.67
N LYS A 9 7.89 -2.14 -32.00
CA LYS A 9 8.26 -1.09 -32.96
C LYS A 9 7.14 -0.12 -33.28
N ASN A 10 5.88 -0.58 -33.26
CA ASN A 10 4.70 0.18 -33.73
C ASN A 10 3.79 0.63 -32.58
N ALA A 11 4.36 0.96 -31.42
CA ALA A 11 3.59 1.47 -30.29
C ALA A 11 4.01 2.90 -29.97
N ASP A 12 3.04 3.73 -29.61
CA ASP A 12 3.31 5.01 -29.01
C ASP A 12 3.81 4.81 -27.58
N TRP A 13 4.89 5.48 -27.25
CA TRP A 13 5.57 5.33 -25.98
C TRP A 13 5.44 6.59 -25.16
N SER A 14 4.85 6.43 -23.97
CA SER A 14 4.81 7.47 -22.96
C SER A 14 5.88 7.21 -21.89
N SER A 15 6.58 8.25 -21.49
CA SER A 15 7.61 8.22 -20.45
C SER A 15 7.72 9.60 -19.80
N THR A 16 8.43 9.68 -18.68
CA THR A 16 8.70 10.98 -18.06
C THR A 16 9.35 11.96 -19.07
N GLU A 17 10.31 11.48 -19.86
CA GLU A 17 11.00 12.32 -20.85
C GLU A 17 10.06 12.86 -21.95
N THR A 18 9.05 12.09 -22.36
CA THR A 18 8.04 12.55 -23.34
C THR A 18 6.98 13.45 -22.72
N THR A 19 6.93 13.53 -21.41
CA THR A 19 5.94 14.32 -20.66
C THR A 19 6.48 15.71 -20.32
N LEU A 20 7.81 15.90 -20.26
CA LEU A 20 8.41 17.18 -19.91
C LEU A 20 8.03 18.29 -20.89
N GLU A 21 7.84 19.49 -20.36
CA GLU A 21 7.73 20.71 -21.18
C GLU A 21 9.09 21.14 -21.74
N PRO A 22 9.12 21.90 -22.86
CA PRO A 22 10.37 22.44 -23.38
C PRO A 22 11.16 23.18 -22.30
N GLY A 23 12.42 22.75 -22.05
CA GLY A 23 13.27 23.35 -21.01
C GLY A 23 13.05 22.82 -19.58
N GLN A 24 12.03 22.04 -19.33
CA GLN A 24 11.79 21.42 -18.00
C GLN A 24 12.81 20.30 -17.74
N LYS A 25 13.40 20.30 -16.54
CA LYS A 25 14.30 19.23 -16.10
C LYS A 25 13.50 18.10 -15.46
N LYS A 26 13.91 16.85 -15.73
CA LYS A 26 13.32 15.66 -15.11
C LYS A 26 13.35 15.75 -13.57
N SER A 27 14.44 16.26 -13.01
CA SER A 27 14.58 16.44 -11.56
C SER A 27 13.51 17.33 -10.94
N ASP A 28 12.99 18.32 -11.67
CA ASP A 28 11.93 19.20 -11.17
C ASP A 28 10.56 18.53 -11.29
N PHE A 29 10.30 17.86 -12.40
CA PHE A 29 9.10 17.05 -12.59
C PHE A 29 9.01 15.92 -11.53
N ASP A 30 10.12 15.28 -11.19
CA ASP A 30 10.18 14.21 -10.20
C ASP A 30 9.95 14.69 -8.73
N LYS A 31 9.88 16.01 -8.48
CA LYS A 31 9.50 16.56 -7.16
C LYS A 31 8.00 16.52 -6.91
N ASP A 32 7.19 16.51 -7.97
CA ASP A 32 5.75 16.48 -7.85
C ASP A 32 5.24 15.14 -7.33
N PRO A 33 4.05 15.10 -6.70
CA PRO A 33 3.41 13.88 -6.26
C PRO A 33 3.22 12.88 -7.40
N VAL A 34 3.37 11.59 -7.12
CA VAL A 34 3.39 10.54 -8.16
C VAL A 34 2.09 10.49 -8.97
N LEU A 35 0.93 10.65 -8.33
CA LEU A 35 -0.36 10.63 -9.04
C LEU A 35 -0.52 11.83 -9.96
N ASP A 36 -0.05 13.01 -9.55
CA ASP A 36 -0.08 14.22 -10.39
C ASP A 36 0.79 14.04 -11.64
N ARG A 37 1.98 13.47 -11.48
CA ARG A 37 2.86 13.15 -12.60
C ARG A 37 2.27 12.11 -13.55
N MET A 38 1.64 11.08 -13.00
CA MET A 38 0.94 10.06 -13.80
C MET A 38 -0.24 10.66 -14.56
N GLU A 39 -1.02 11.52 -13.92
CA GLU A 39 -2.14 12.21 -14.56
C GLU A 39 -1.66 13.07 -15.75
N ILE A 40 -0.60 13.88 -15.57
CA ILE A 40 -0.01 14.68 -16.63
C ILE A 40 0.47 13.80 -17.78
N GLN A 41 1.15 12.69 -17.47
CA GLN A 41 1.65 11.75 -18.46
C GLN A 41 0.52 11.10 -19.27
N LEU A 42 -0.56 10.67 -18.63
CA LEU A 42 -1.71 10.06 -19.27
C LEU A 42 -2.43 11.07 -20.16
N LYS A 43 -2.71 12.27 -19.66
CA LYS A 43 -3.33 13.37 -20.46
C LYS A 43 -2.54 13.69 -21.72
N LYS A 44 -1.22 13.80 -21.62
CA LYS A 44 -0.36 14.03 -22.81
C LYS A 44 -0.34 12.86 -23.78
N SER A 45 -0.75 11.69 -23.34
CA SER A 45 -0.90 10.49 -24.18
C SER A 45 -2.34 10.34 -24.73
N GLY A 46 -3.23 11.32 -24.53
CA GLY A 46 -4.61 11.28 -24.97
C GLY A 46 -5.52 10.33 -24.16
N ILE A 47 -5.10 9.93 -22.96
CA ILE A 47 -5.87 9.03 -22.09
C ILE A 47 -6.67 9.87 -21.10
N ASP A 48 -7.94 9.53 -20.93
CA ASP A 48 -8.79 10.15 -19.91
C ASP A 48 -8.28 9.84 -18.50
N THR A 49 -8.32 10.85 -17.63
CA THR A 49 -7.79 10.79 -16.28
C THR A 49 -8.80 11.16 -15.19
N GLU A 50 -10.08 11.21 -15.53
CA GLU A 50 -11.15 11.61 -14.61
C GLU A 50 -11.12 10.77 -13.31
N PHE A 51 -10.86 9.47 -13.43
CA PHE A 51 -10.88 8.53 -12.31
C PHE A 51 -9.50 8.15 -11.75
N THR A 52 -8.39 8.77 -12.20
CA THR A 52 -7.05 8.36 -11.77
C THR A 52 -6.76 8.60 -10.29
N LYS A 53 -7.46 9.54 -9.66
CA LYS A 53 -7.34 9.84 -8.22
C LYS A 53 -8.48 9.24 -7.38
N ASN A 54 -9.57 8.83 -8.03
CA ASN A 54 -10.75 8.22 -7.38
C ASN A 54 -10.96 6.81 -7.93
N ILE A 55 -10.05 5.92 -7.57
CA ILE A 55 -10.04 4.55 -8.09
C ILE A 55 -11.12 3.72 -7.39
N ASP A 56 -12.04 3.16 -8.14
CA ASP A 56 -12.94 2.12 -7.63
C ASP A 56 -12.22 0.76 -7.63
N LEU A 57 -12.05 0.17 -6.45
CA LEU A 57 -11.47 -1.16 -6.26
C LEU A 57 -12.51 -2.23 -5.95
N SER A 58 -13.81 -1.93 -6.00
CA SER A 58 -14.89 -2.88 -5.64
C SER A 58 -14.87 -4.13 -6.52
N TRP A 59 -14.54 -3.99 -7.80
CA TRP A 59 -14.40 -5.10 -8.75
C TRP A 59 -13.25 -6.07 -8.41
N ALA A 60 -12.29 -5.63 -7.62
CA ALA A 60 -11.11 -6.42 -7.24
C ALA A 60 -11.28 -7.14 -5.90
N THR A 61 -12.44 -7.03 -5.25
CA THR A 61 -12.72 -7.72 -4.00
C THR A 61 -13.19 -9.15 -4.23
N ASP A 62 -13.04 -9.99 -3.19
CA ASP A 62 -13.54 -11.36 -3.14
C ASP A 62 -14.24 -11.57 -1.78
N ASN A 63 -14.99 -12.64 -1.59
CA ASN A 63 -15.62 -12.92 -0.32
C ASN A 63 -14.62 -13.53 0.68
N ALA A 64 -14.00 -12.69 1.51
CA ALA A 64 -13.08 -13.11 2.56
C ALA A 64 -13.77 -13.40 3.92
N SER A 65 -15.11 -13.36 4.00
CA SER A 65 -15.84 -13.45 5.28
C SER A 65 -15.58 -14.77 6.02
N HIS A 66 -15.49 -15.90 5.30
CA HIS A 66 -15.19 -17.19 5.90
C HIS A 66 -13.79 -17.25 6.48
N LEU A 67 -12.82 -16.67 5.75
CA LEU A 67 -11.42 -16.60 6.19
C LEU A 67 -11.31 -15.72 7.44
N VAL A 68 -11.93 -14.54 7.44
CA VAL A 68 -11.93 -13.66 8.61
C VAL A 68 -12.55 -14.37 9.82
N LYS A 69 -13.70 -15.03 9.67
CA LYS A 69 -14.37 -15.77 10.75
C LYS A 69 -13.52 -16.90 11.33
N TYR A 70 -12.69 -17.54 10.51
CA TYR A 70 -11.76 -18.55 11.00
C TYR A 70 -10.73 -17.98 11.99
N TYR A 71 -10.25 -16.74 11.73
CA TYR A 71 -9.25 -16.08 12.58
C TYR A 71 -9.87 -15.28 13.73
N THR A 72 -11.05 -14.68 13.52
CA THR A 72 -11.68 -13.83 14.53
C THR A 72 -13.19 -13.67 14.34
N ASN A 73 -13.91 -13.55 15.47
CA ASN A 73 -15.31 -13.15 15.51
C ASN A 73 -15.49 -11.67 15.92
N ARG A 74 -14.41 -10.89 15.92
CA ARG A 74 -14.40 -9.49 16.33
C ARG A 74 -13.99 -8.60 15.18
N GLU A 75 -14.28 -7.30 15.29
CA GLU A 75 -13.61 -6.29 14.46
C GLU A 75 -12.07 -6.42 14.61
N TYR A 76 -11.34 -6.05 13.58
CA TYR A 76 -9.89 -6.23 13.60
C TYR A 76 -9.12 -5.01 13.10
N ILE A 77 -7.92 -4.87 13.64
CA ILE A 77 -6.88 -3.98 13.16
C ILE A 77 -5.93 -4.82 12.33
N LEU A 78 -5.68 -4.40 11.09
CA LEU A 78 -4.80 -5.11 10.16
C LEU A 78 -3.46 -4.38 10.05
N LEU A 79 -2.38 -5.11 10.28
CA LEU A 79 -1.03 -4.56 10.29
C LEU A 79 -0.19 -5.12 9.13
N PHE A 80 0.61 -4.26 8.52
CA PHE A 80 1.57 -4.60 7.46
C PHE A 80 2.97 -4.12 7.86
N PRO A 81 3.67 -4.88 8.71
CA PRO A 81 4.98 -4.51 9.25
C PRO A 81 6.15 -4.78 8.31
N PHE A 82 5.88 -5.35 7.13
CA PHE A 82 6.90 -5.83 6.21
C PHE A 82 7.21 -4.82 5.11
N CYS A 83 8.28 -5.06 4.38
CA CYS A 83 8.64 -4.34 3.17
C CYS A 83 9.59 -5.19 2.32
N SER A 84 9.78 -4.81 1.06
CA SER A 84 10.77 -5.46 0.20
C SER A 84 12.16 -5.50 0.88
N PRO A 85 12.88 -6.64 0.87
CA PRO A 85 14.23 -6.74 1.42
C PRO A 85 15.22 -5.71 0.87
N LYS A 86 14.99 -5.26 -0.36
CA LYS A 86 15.81 -4.21 -1.00
C LYS A 86 15.56 -2.81 -0.43
N LEU A 87 14.49 -2.62 0.34
CA LEU A 87 14.02 -1.33 0.84
C LEU A 87 13.85 -1.36 2.36
N ILE A 88 14.77 -1.98 3.08
CA ILE A 88 14.71 -2.16 4.54
C ILE A 88 14.51 -0.85 5.32
N LYS A 89 14.96 0.29 4.77
CA LYS A 89 14.71 1.63 5.32
C LYS A 89 13.22 2.00 5.43
N LYS A 90 12.32 1.30 4.75
CA LYS A 90 10.87 1.47 4.88
C LYS A 90 10.31 0.78 6.11
N LYS A 91 11.05 -0.16 6.70
CA LYS A 91 10.56 -0.99 7.79
C LYS A 91 10.69 -0.26 9.12
N TRP A 92 9.55 0.03 9.74
CA TRP A 92 9.55 0.53 11.11
C TRP A 92 9.82 -0.63 12.09
N PRO A 93 10.81 -0.54 13.01
CA PRO A 93 11.26 -1.69 13.78
C PRO A 93 10.37 -2.03 14.98
N HIS A 94 9.45 -1.15 15.42
CA HIS A 94 8.75 -1.28 16.70
C HIS A 94 7.33 -1.87 16.59
N TYR A 95 7.06 -2.72 15.60
CA TYR A 95 5.75 -3.36 15.47
C TYR A 95 5.44 -4.33 16.62
N LYS A 96 6.45 -4.98 17.20
CA LYS A 96 6.26 -5.89 18.33
C LYS A 96 5.71 -5.13 19.55
N GLU A 97 6.29 -4.01 19.88
CA GLU A 97 5.87 -3.12 20.95
C GLU A 97 4.50 -2.49 20.66
N LEU A 98 4.26 -2.09 19.42
CA LEU A 98 2.96 -1.57 18.98
C LEU A 98 1.86 -2.63 19.20
N ILE A 99 2.08 -3.87 18.79
CA ILE A 99 1.11 -4.96 18.95
C ILE A 99 0.80 -5.18 20.43
N GLN A 100 1.80 -5.16 21.30
CA GLN A 100 1.60 -5.27 22.74
C GLN A 100 0.73 -4.14 23.30
N LYS A 101 1.03 -2.90 22.93
CA LYS A 101 0.26 -1.71 23.34
C LYS A 101 -1.19 -1.77 22.82
N LEU A 102 -1.40 -2.12 21.56
CA LEU A 102 -2.74 -2.27 20.99
C LEU A 102 -3.57 -3.34 21.72
N LYS A 103 -2.95 -4.47 22.07
CA LYS A 103 -3.62 -5.52 22.85
C LYS A 103 -3.97 -5.07 24.27
N GLN A 104 -3.11 -4.30 24.91
CA GLN A 104 -3.36 -3.75 26.26
C GLN A 104 -4.46 -2.70 26.25
N GLU A 105 -4.41 -1.77 25.30
CA GLU A 105 -5.35 -0.65 25.18
C GLU A 105 -6.76 -1.12 24.80
N PHE A 106 -6.83 -1.92 23.73
CA PHE A 106 -8.12 -2.36 23.18
C PHE A 106 -8.60 -3.71 23.73
N ARG A 107 -7.76 -4.44 24.47
CA ARG A 107 -8.07 -5.73 25.09
C ARG A 107 -8.85 -6.66 24.14
N ASN A 108 -10.11 -6.88 24.47
CA ASN A 108 -10.99 -7.79 23.74
C ASN A 108 -11.83 -7.10 22.64
N LYS A 109 -11.66 -5.80 22.41
CA LYS A 109 -12.48 -5.06 21.45
C LYS A 109 -12.07 -5.37 20.01
N TYR A 110 -10.77 -5.41 19.73
CA TYR A 110 -10.24 -5.68 18.39
C TYR A 110 -9.29 -6.88 18.39
N SER A 111 -9.32 -7.65 17.32
CA SER A 111 -8.27 -8.61 17.01
C SER A 111 -7.15 -7.92 16.23
N ILE A 112 -5.89 -8.27 16.53
CA ILE A 112 -4.73 -7.77 15.78
C ILE A 112 -4.31 -8.85 14.80
N LEU A 113 -4.38 -8.54 13.51
CA LEU A 113 -4.15 -9.48 12.42
C LEU A 113 -2.99 -9.00 11.55
N LEU A 114 -2.27 -9.93 10.95
CA LEU A 114 -1.22 -9.73 9.96
C LEU A 114 -1.59 -10.48 8.69
N ALA A 115 -1.34 -9.89 7.53
CA ALA A 115 -1.46 -10.57 6.23
C ALA A 115 -0.13 -10.45 5.48
N PRO A 116 0.81 -11.39 5.72
CA PRO A 116 2.15 -11.35 5.13
C PRO A 116 2.15 -11.74 3.65
N GLY A 117 3.17 -11.27 2.93
CA GLY A 117 3.53 -11.79 1.61
C GLY A 117 4.32 -13.12 1.70
N PRO A 118 4.69 -13.70 0.53
CA PRO A 118 5.30 -15.05 0.48
C PRO A 118 6.58 -15.21 1.29
N ASN A 119 7.41 -14.19 1.36
CA ASN A 119 8.71 -14.23 2.06
C ASN A 119 8.65 -13.61 3.47
N GLU A 120 7.44 -13.37 3.99
CA GLU A 120 7.23 -12.62 5.23
C GLU A 120 6.56 -13.48 6.32
N ILE A 121 6.15 -14.72 6.00
CA ILE A 121 5.39 -15.60 6.89
C ILE A 121 6.20 -15.94 8.15
N GLU A 122 7.47 -16.29 7.97
CA GLU A 122 8.34 -16.67 9.10
C GLU A 122 8.51 -15.49 10.07
N GLU A 123 8.75 -14.30 9.55
CA GLU A 123 8.86 -13.10 10.36
C GLU A 123 7.51 -12.74 11.01
N ALA A 124 6.39 -12.89 10.30
CA ALA A 124 5.06 -12.63 10.84
C ALA A 124 4.76 -13.53 12.05
N ASN A 125 5.17 -14.78 12.02
CA ASN A 125 4.98 -15.74 13.12
C ASN A 125 5.77 -15.37 14.38
N GLN A 126 6.80 -14.54 14.27
CA GLN A 126 7.57 -14.04 15.41
C GLN A 126 6.89 -12.83 16.11
N LEU A 127 5.91 -12.22 15.44
CA LEU A 127 5.11 -11.13 16.00
C LEU A 127 3.93 -11.71 16.78
N ASN A 128 3.68 -11.20 17.96
CA ASN A 128 2.57 -11.69 18.81
C ASN A 128 1.21 -11.20 18.28
N ALA A 129 0.84 -11.59 17.06
CA ALA A 129 -0.45 -11.31 16.41
C ALA A 129 -0.91 -12.53 15.60
N LYS A 130 -2.18 -12.57 15.19
CA LYS A 130 -2.69 -13.64 14.35
C LYS A 130 -2.27 -13.42 12.90
N VAL A 131 -1.65 -14.42 12.30
CA VAL A 131 -1.19 -14.38 10.91
C VAL A 131 -2.24 -15.03 10.02
N ILE A 132 -2.81 -14.25 9.10
CA ILE A 132 -3.82 -14.73 8.15
C ILE A 132 -3.11 -15.40 6.97
N LEU A 133 -3.41 -16.66 6.77
CA LEU A 133 -2.95 -17.46 5.63
C LEU A 133 -4.14 -18.23 5.05
N GLU A 134 -4.11 -18.51 3.79
CA GLU A 134 -5.06 -19.40 3.11
C GLU A 134 -4.30 -20.66 2.66
N ASN A 135 -4.69 -21.84 3.16
CA ASN A 135 -3.98 -23.10 2.94
C ASN A 135 -2.46 -23.02 3.24
N ASN A 136 -2.09 -22.37 4.34
CA ASN A 136 -0.71 -22.10 4.77
C ASN A 136 0.12 -21.26 3.77
N GLN A 137 -0.54 -20.57 2.85
CA GLN A 137 0.07 -19.65 1.89
C GLN A 137 -0.44 -18.22 2.11
N PRO A 138 0.29 -17.21 1.67
CA PRO A 138 -0.22 -15.85 1.64
C PRO A 138 -1.52 -15.77 0.84
N VAL A 139 -2.44 -14.95 1.30
CA VAL A 139 -3.67 -14.71 0.56
C VAL A 139 -3.39 -14.07 -0.81
N ASN A 140 -4.24 -14.34 -1.79
CA ASN A 140 -4.16 -13.68 -3.09
C ASN A 140 -4.56 -12.20 -3.00
N ILE A 141 -4.30 -11.43 -4.06
CA ILE A 141 -4.52 -9.98 -4.05
C ILE A 141 -5.99 -9.59 -3.84
N LYS A 142 -6.95 -10.33 -4.37
CA LYS A 142 -8.39 -10.06 -4.20
C LYS A 142 -8.81 -10.28 -2.76
N THR A 143 -8.39 -11.38 -2.15
CA THR A 143 -8.60 -11.67 -0.74
C THR A 143 -7.92 -10.60 0.14
N LEU A 144 -6.71 -10.17 -0.21
CA LEU A 144 -6.00 -9.10 0.51
C LEU A 144 -6.78 -7.77 0.48
N ILE A 145 -7.29 -7.38 -0.70
CA ILE A 145 -8.13 -6.17 -0.84
C ILE A 145 -9.36 -6.28 0.07
N SER A 146 -10.02 -7.44 0.09
CA SER A 146 -11.20 -7.67 0.93
C SER A 146 -10.88 -7.66 2.43
N LEU A 147 -9.71 -8.18 2.83
CA LEU A 147 -9.23 -8.09 4.21
C LEU A 147 -8.95 -6.64 4.62
N ILE A 148 -8.39 -5.83 3.72
CA ILE A 148 -8.15 -4.41 3.95
C ILE A 148 -9.49 -3.67 4.05
N ASP A 149 -10.43 -3.97 3.14
CA ASP A 149 -11.75 -3.34 3.16
C ASP A 149 -12.55 -3.68 4.42
N GLY A 150 -12.50 -4.91 4.91
CA GLY A 150 -13.16 -5.34 6.15
C GLY A 150 -12.49 -4.84 7.44
N ALA A 151 -11.27 -4.29 7.37
CA ALA A 151 -10.54 -3.86 8.56
C ALA A 151 -11.14 -2.57 9.17
N LYS A 152 -11.14 -2.50 10.51
CA LYS A 152 -11.55 -1.30 11.25
C LYS A 152 -10.51 -0.21 11.18
N PHE A 153 -9.24 -0.60 11.18
CA PHE A 153 -8.10 0.30 11.10
C PHE A 153 -6.90 -0.43 10.50
N ILE A 154 -6.07 0.29 9.74
CA ILE A 154 -4.87 -0.25 9.11
C ILE A 154 -3.64 0.50 9.61
N ILE A 155 -2.56 -0.21 9.91
CA ILE A 155 -1.24 0.38 10.15
C ILE A 155 -0.24 -0.35 9.26
N ALA A 156 0.45 0.38 8.41
CA ALA A 156 1.35 -0.19 7.41
C ALA A 156 2.62 0.64 7.25
N ASN A 157 3.71 0.02 6.85
CA ASN A 157 4.82 0.75 6.26
C ASN A 157 4.42 1.29 4.87
N ASP A 158 5.22 2.15 4.26
CA ASP A 158 5.04 2.59 2.87
C ASP A 158 5.21 1.42 1.88
N THR A 159 4.12 0.68 1.66
CA THR A 159 4.08 -0.55 0.86
C THR A 159 2.76 -0.67 0.09
N GLY A 160 2.65 -1.64 -0.82
CA GLY A 160 1.44 -1.87 -1.60
C GLY A 160 0.14 -1.91 -0.80
N PRO A 161 0.04 -2.67 0.30
CA PRO A 161 -1.15 -2.69 1.15
C PRO A 161 -1.56 -1.32 1.71
N ALA A 162 -0.60 -0.43 2.02
CA ALA A 162 -0.91 0.93 2.46
C ALA A 162 -1.60 1.75 1.36
N HIS A 163 -1.12 1.62 0.11
CA HIS A 163 -1.76 2.29 -1.03
C HIS A 163 -3.16 1.74 -1.31
N ILE A 164 -3.34 0.41 -1.23
CA ILE A 164 -4.67 -0.21 -1.35
C ILE A 164 -5.62 0.35 -0.27
N ALA A 165 -5.17 0.42 0.98
CA ALA A 165 -5.96 0.95 2.09
C ALA A 165 -6.35 2.43 1.86
N SER A 166 -5.42 3.24 1.37
CA SER A 166 -5.67 4.63 1.00
C SER A 166 -6.72 4.75 -0.12
N HIS A 167 -6.60 3.97 -1.20
CA HIS A 167 -7.56 4.00 -2.31
C HIS A 167 -8.94 3.43 -1.95
N LEU A 168 -9.04 2.56 -0.96
CA LEU A 168 -10.30 2.09 -0.37
C LEU A 168 -10.88 3.07 0.66
N ASP A 169 -10.26 4.24 0.84
CA ASP A 169 -10.64 5.25 1.84
C ASP A 169 -10.76 4.70 3.27
N LYS A 170 -9.91 3.73 3.62
CA LYS A 170 -9.92 3.09 4.94
C LYS A 170 -9.26 3.98 5.98
N LYS A 171 -9.74 3.88 7.22
CA LYS A 171 -9.07 4.53 8.35
C LYS A 171 -7.74 3.86 8.63
N GLY A 172 -6.66 4.62 8.66
CA GLY A 172 -5.36 4.04 8.89
C GLY A 172 -4.19 5.01 8.92
N LEU A 173 -3.02 4.42 9.13
CA LEU A 173 -1.73 5.12 9.20
C LEU A 173 -0.70 4.42 8.33
N ALA A 174 0.00 5.20 7.50
CA ALA A 174 1.22 4.78 6.84
C ALA A 174 2.43 5.31 7.62
N LEU A 175 3.39 4.45 7.89
CA LEU A 175 4.63 4.78 8.60
C LEU A 175 5.76 4.98 7.59
N PHE A 176 6.37 6.17 7.62
CA PHE A 176 7.44 6.56 6.72
C PHE A 176 8.75 6.73 7.49
N GLY A 177 9.82 6.13 6.96
CA GLY A 177 11.18 6.52 7.31
C GLY A 177 11.66 7.66 6.41
N SER A 178 12.99 7.95 6.45
CA SER A 178 13.62 9.03 5.69
C SER A 178 13.76 8.77 4.17
N HIS A 179 13.33 7.60 3.67
CA HIS A 179 13.50 7.19 2.27
C HIS A 179 12.64 7.97 1.27
N THR A 180 11.48 8.49 1.68
CA THR A 180 10.55 9.28 0.86
C THR A 180 9.55 10.04 1.75
N SER A 181 8.63 10.79 1.15
CA SER A 181 7.56 11.46 1.89
C SER A 181 6.18 10.99 1.43
N ALA A 182 5.21 11.06 2.33
CA ALA A 182 3.81 10.74 2.05
C ALA A 182 3.25 11.57 0.88
N LYS A 183 3.58 12.87 0.84
CA LYS A 183 3.20 13.77 -0.25
C LYS A 183 3.71 13.27 -1.60
N LYS A 184 4.98 12.86 -1.67
CA LYS A 184 5.60 12.40 -2.93
C LYS A 184 4.94 11.14 -3.49
N VAL A 185 4.49 10.24 -2.63
CA VAL A 185 3.84 8.99 -3.05
C VAL A 185 2.31 9.10 -3.10
N SER A 186 1.73 10.27 -2.80
CA SER A 186 0.29 10.55 -2.89
C SER A 186 -0.57 9.57 -2.08
N ILE A 187 -0.15 9.22 -0.85
CA ILE A 187 -0.83 8.17 -0.07
C ILE A 187 -1.89 8.71 0.89
N GLU A 188 -1.83 10.01 1.25
CA GLU A 188 -2.74 10.58 2.23
C GLU A 188 -4.07 11.01 1.62
N ASN A 189 -5.14 10.75 2.37
CA ASN A 189 -6.48 11.28 2.13
C ASN A 189 -7.14 11.66 3.47
N PHE A 190 -8.48 11.87 3.48
CA PHE A 190 -9.20 12.24 4.70
C PHE A 190 -9.07 11.18 5.81
N ASN A 191 -9.20 9.92 5.48
CA ASN A 191 -9.24 8.80 6.43
C ASN A 191 -7.87 8.12 6.63
N PHE A 192 -6.97 8.18 5.65
CA PHE A 192 -5.67 7.55 5.69
C PHE A 192 -4.55 8.57 5.82
N LYS A 193 -3.84 8.54 6.94
CA LYS A 193 -2.81 9.52 7.29
C LYS A 193 -1.41 8.92 7.26
N ALA A 194 -0.40 9.75 7.22
CA ALA A 194 0.99 9.34 7.30
C ALA A 194 1.68 9.92 8.54
N ILE A 195 2.55 9.11 9.13
CA ILE A 195 3.49 9.53 10.17
C ILE A 195 4.89 9.36 9.60
N SER A 196 5.64 10.45 9.55
CA SER A 196 7.04 10.45 9.11
C SER A 196 7.95 10.66 10.30
N VAL A 197 9.04 9.93 10.36
CA VAL A 197 10.15 10.24 11.26
C VAL A 197 10.79 11.53 10.75
N LYS A 198 10.88 12.53 11.61
CA LYS A 198 11.72 13.71 11.35
C LYS A 198 13.15 13.33 11.66
N ASP A 199 14.03 13.50 10.67
CA ASP A 199 15.49 13.37 10.86
C ASP A 199 15.99 14.41 11.88
#